data_f6997d3676452c83ba2adc13301a36ce
#
_entry.id   f6997d3676452c83ba2adc13301a36ce
#
_cell.length_a   1.000
_cell.length_b   1.000
_cell.length_c   1.000
_cell.angle_alpha   90.00
_cell.angle_beta   90.00
_cell.angle_gamma   90.00
#
_symmetry.space_group_name_H-M   'P 1'
#
loop_
_entity.id
_entity.type
_entity.pdbx_description
1 polymer ?
#
loop_
_entity_poly.entity_id
_entity_poly.type
_entity_poly.pdbx_seq_one_letter_code
_entity_poly.pdbx_strand_id
1 'polypeptide(L)'
;MRAYFEKLLDSSQQQKQLPLIFPLLIALFSGAVFSFALAPYYWWWLAILSPALLYATLHNRSAKQAFAIGWSYGFGLWFVGAFWLYTSIHVYGDTNAFLSVCMIAVMALVMGLFTAFQTWIYRRFFPETPLTFAPLWIIFEWAKTWVFTGFPWLFVGYAFTERLLDGYAPLFGIYAISFVVIVLACALVEVLRKRIFWVIPTALLVLGAWGASYIQFVQPKAAKPLSVSLIQGNIPQDLKWLTEYQVRTLEIYAGLTQSEWGRDLIVWPESSIPLFQTDIEPFLDAMDAQAKKNHTAWVTGIPYWDVAKSHQVGSPLYYNSIMASGSDSSGLYKKQRLVPFGEYIPLSGLLSWVLPAMQNDISMSGFTRGESDQKPLLIKGHALAAAICYEVAYPNLTRRNAEDSDFLVTVSNDAWFTGTAGPWQHLQMVQMRAKENGRWFIRATNTGVTAFIDQNGHITEQAPIDKEFVLRGDLPAMQGQTLYNRLGDYPILGFAVLLLVLGWIYRPRKVDVSYKSRR
;
A
#
# COMPACT_ATOMS: atom_id res chain seq x y z
N MET A 1 -29.50 21.13 22.28
CA MET A 1 -28.51 20.24 21.63
C MET A 1 -28.58 18.82 22.19
N ARG A 2 -28.47 18.60 23.51
CA ARG A 2 -28.55 17.26 24.15
C ARG A 2 -29.87 16.53 23.86
N ALA A 3 -31.03 17.19 24.01
CA ALA A 3 -32.35 16.64 23.71
C ALA A 3 -32.58 16.32 22.21
N TYR A 4 -31.92 17.05 21.32
CA TYR A 4 -31.94 16.78 19.88
C TYR A 4 -31.11 15.55 19.52
N PHE A 5 -29.94 15.39 20.18
CA PHE A 5 -29.11 14.17 20.05
C PHE A 5 -29.79 12.94 20.64
N GLU A 6 -30.48 13.06 21.77
CA GLU A 6 -31.23 11.97 22.38
C GLU A 6 -32.39 11.51 21.48
N LYS A 7 -33.09 12.44 20.81
CA LYS A 7 -34.16 12.14 19.85
C LYS A 7 -33.68 11.49 18.55
N LEU A 8 -32.41 11.78 18.14
CA LEU A 8 -31.74 11.16 17.00
C LEU A 8 -31.29 9.72 17.28
N LEU A 9 -31.09 9.38 18.56
CA LEU A 9 -30.59 8.07 19.00
C LEU A 9 -31.70 7.13 19.46
N ASP A 10 -32.94 7.63 19.63
CA ASP A 10 -34.08 6.84 20.09
C ASP A 10 -34.75 6.13 18.90
N SER A 11 -34.24 4.96 18.57
CA SER A 11 -34.84 4.00 17.64
C SER A 11 -35.43 2.81 18.42
N SER A 12 -36.41 3.07 19.28
CA SER A 12 -37.08 2.05 20.08
C SER A 12 -38.15 1.29 19.29
N GLN A 13 -37.88 0.89 18.06
CA GLN A 13 -38.65 -0.20 17.43
C GLN A 13 -37.85 -1.48 17.58
N GLN A 14 -38.32 -2.41 18.42
CA GLN A 14 -37.88 -3.79 18.51
C GLN A 14 -38.11 -4.50 17.17
N GLN A 15 -37.31 -4.21 16.15
CA GLN A 15 -37.24 -5.08 14.98
C GLN A 15 -36.68 -6.41 15.42
N LYS A 16 -37.40 -7.51 15.17
CA LYS A 16 -36.91 -8.87 15.39
C LYS A 16 -35.52 -8.98 14.72
N GLN A 17 -34.46 -9.14 15.54
CA GLN A 17 -33.11 -9.33 15.01
C GLN A 17 -33.04 -10.63 14.21
N LEU A 18 -32.46 -10.58 13.02
CA LEU A 18 -32.13 -11.78 12.27
C LEU A 18 -31.21 -12.69 13.09
N PRO A 19 -31.38 -14.02 13.00
CA PRO A 19 -30.42 -14.96 13.58
C PRO A 19 -28.98 -14.60 13.19
N LEU A 20 -28.02 -14.79 14.11
CA LEU A 20 -26.62 -14.32 13.93
C LEU A 20 -25.96 -14.86 12.65
N ILE A 21 -26.37 -16.04 12.19
CA ILE A 21 -25.81 -16.66 10.99
C ILE A 21 -25.97 -15.77 9.75
N PHE A 22 -27.10 -15.08 9.58
CA PHE A 22 -27.33 -14.23 8.41
C PHE A 22 -26.37 -13.03 8.34
N PRO A 23 -26.20 -12.19 9.41
CA PRO A 23 -25.21 -11.13 9.38
C PRO A 23 -23.76 -11.65 9.24
N LEU A 24 -23.42 -12.85 9.73
CA LEU A 24 -22.10 -13.45 9.50
C LEU A 24 -21.89 -13.75 8.00
N LEU A 25 -22.87 -14.38 7.35
CA LEU A 25 -22.80 -14.67 5.91
C LEU A 25 -22.78 -13.41 5.05
N ILE A 26 -23.61 -12.41 5.38
CA ILE A 26 -23.62 -11.11 4.70
C ILE A 26 -22.26 -10.43 4.85
N ALA A 27 -21.67 -10.42 6.06
CA ALA A 27 -20.37 -9.83 6.32
C ALA A 27 -19.26 -10.56 5.55
N LEU A 28 -19.25 -11.89 5.58
CA LEU A 28 -18.30 -12.71 4.83
C LEU A 28 -18.33 -12.39 3.33
N PHE A 29 -19.52 -12.42 2.74
CA PHE A 29 -19.68 -12.15 1.31
C PHE A 29 -19.33 -10.70 0.97
N SER A 30 -19.78 -9.72 1.77
CA SER A 30 -19.47 -8.31 1.52
C SER A 30 -17.97 -8.01 1.62
N GLY A 31 -17.26 -8.64 2.58
CA GLY A 31 -15.81 -8.56 2.65
C GLY A 31 -15.13 -9.15 1.42
N ALA A 32 -15.56 -10.34 1.00
CA ALA A 32 -15.00 -11.03 -0.18
C ALA A 32 -15.15 -10.21 -1.47
N VAL A 33 -16.33 -9.63 -1.72
CA VAL A 33 -16.59 -8.85 -2.95
C VAL A 33 -15.88 -7.49 -2.97
N PHE A 34 -15.42 -6.98 -1.83
CA PHE A 34 -14.68 -5.71 -1.77
C PHE A 34 -13.47 -5.69 -2.72
N SER A 35 -12.79 -6.81 -2.88
CA SER A 35 -11.57 -6.92 -3.70
C SER A 35 -11.79 -6.50 -5.15
N PHE A 36 -13.02 -6.67 -5.66
CA PHE A 36 -13.38 -6.25 -7.01
C PHE A 36 -13.54 -4.72 -7.14
N ALA A 37 -13.55 -3.97 -6.03
CA ALA A 37 -13.50 -2.51 -6.06
C ALA A 37 -12.13 -1.98 -6.49
N LEU A 38 -11.07 -2.77 -6.32
CA LEU A 38 -9.69 -2.42 -6.60
C LEU A 38 -9.27 -2.90 -8.00
N ALA A 39 -8.06 -2.50 -8.41
CA ALA A 39 -7.45 -2.99 -9.63
C ALA A 39 -7.31 -4.53 -9.63
N PRO A 40 -7.47 -5.19 -10.76
CA PRO A 40 -7.72 -4.66 -12.11
C PRO A 40 -9.22 -4.50 -12.46
N TYR A 41 -10.13 -4.77 -11.54
CA TYR A 41 -11.57 -4.81 -11.80
C TYR A 41 -12.23 -3.42 -11.78
N TYR A 42 -11.80 -2.55 -10.84
CA TYR A 42 -12.26 -1.15 -10.70
C TYR A 42 -13.78 -0.97 -10.50
N TRP A 43 -14.48 -1.94 -9.89
CA TRP A 43 -15.89 -1.84 -9.52
C TRP A 43 -16.03 -0.98 -8.25
N TRP A 44 -15.64 0.29 -8.35
CA TRP A 44 -15.46 1.23 -7.24
C TRP A 44 -16.67 1.35 -6.30
N TRP A 45 -17.87 1.15 -6.82
CA TRP A 45 -19.09 1.18 -6.02
C TRP A 45 -19.14 0.08 -4.96
N LEU A 46 -18.44 -1.01 -5.12
CA LEU A 46 -18.27 -2.05 -4.10
C LEU A 46 -17.51 -1.54 -2.87
N ALA A 47 -16.63 -0.55 -3.02
CA ALA A 47 -15.97 0.09 -1.89
C ALA A 47 -16.94 0.88 -0.99
N ILE A 48 -18.11 1.26 -1.51
CA ILE A 48 -19.21 1.85 -0.73
C ILE A 48 -20.15 0.75 -0.21
N LEU A 49 -20.58 -0.15 -1.09
CA LEU A 49 -21.59 -1.16 -0.75
C LEU A 49 -21.07 -2.17 0.29
N SER A 50 -19.83 -2.63 0.16
CA SER A 50 -19.24 -3.62 1.08
C SER A 50 -19.20 -3.13 2.54
N PRO A 51 -18.60 -1.98 2.89
CA PRO A 51 -18.63 -1.48 4.26
C PRO A 51 -20.05 -1.01 4.69
N ALA A 52 -20.92 -0.62 3.75
CA ALA A 52 -22.33 -0.31 4.06
C ALA A 52 -23.07 -1.56 4.59
N LEU A 53 -22.87 -2.71 3.94
CA LEU A 53 -23.43 -3.97 4.41
C LEU A 53 -22.87 -4.37 5.78
N LEU A 54 -21.56 -4.23 5.99
CA LEU A 54 -20.96 -4.45 7.31
C LEU A 54 -21.62 -3.54 8.36
N TYR A 55 -21.67 -2.22 8.11
CA TYR A 55 -22.28 -1.26 9.02
C TYR A 55 -23.76 -1.60 9.33
N ALA A 56 -24.54 -1.99 8.31
CA ALA A 56 -25.92 -2.39 8.48
C ALA A 56 -26.08 -3.63 9.39
N THR A 57 -25.19 -4.62 9.26
CA THR A 57 -25.24 -5.86 10.06
C THR A 57 -24.87 -5.66 11.52
N LEU A 58 -24.18 -4.57 11.87
CA LEU A 58 -23.80 -4.25 13.24
C LEU A 58 -24.94 -3.63 14.08
N HIS A 59 -26.04 -3.25 13.44
CA HIS A 59 -27.14 -2.54 14.11
C HIS A 59 -27.76 -3.38 15.24
N ASN A 60 -27.84 -2.76 16.42
CA ASN A 60 -28.38 -3.37 17.66
C ASN A 60 -27.68 -4.67 18.09
N ARG A 61 -26.48 -4.98 17.59
CA ARG A 61 -25.72 -6.17 17.98
C ARG A 61 -24.90 -5.91 19.25
N SER A 62 -24.71 -6.95 20.05
CA SER A 62 -23.78 -6.89 21.19
C SER A 62 -22.32 -6.77 20.68
N ALA A 63 -21.41 -6.29 21.54
CA ALA A 63 -20.00 -6.19 21.18
C ALA A 63 -19.38 -7.56 20.79
N LYS A 64 -19.80 -8.66 21.46
CA LYS A 64 -19.35 -10.01 21.09
C LYS A 64 -19.83 -10.45 19.71
N GLN A 65 -21.09 -10.15 19.38
CA GLN A 65 -21.63 -10.43 18.05
C GLN A 65 -20.96 -9.57 16.98
N ALA A 66 -20.69 -8.30 17.27
CA ALA A 66 -19.99 -7.40 16.38
C ALA A 66 -18.56 -7.88 16.09
N PHE A 67 -17.86 -8.41 17.11
CA PHE A 67 -16.55 -9.05 16.91
C PHE A 67 -16.63 -10.17 15.87
N ALA A 68 -17.57 -11.10 16.04
CA ALA A 68 -17.72 -12.22 15.12
C ALA A 68 -18.10 -11.77 13.70
N ILE A 69 -19.00 -10.78 13.57
CA ILE A 69 -19.40 -10.20 12.29
C ILE A 69 -18.21 -9.52 11.61
N GLY A 70 -17.46 -8.69 12.35
CA GLY A 70 -16.26 -8.04 11.84
C GLY A 70 -15.16 -9.02 11.44
N TRP A 71 -15.00 -10.12 12.21
CA TRP A 71 -14.05 -11.17 11.87
C TRP A 71 -14.44 -11.91 10.59
N SER A 72 -15.73 -12.23 10.45
CA SER A 72 -16.28 -12.85 9.22
C SER A 72 -16.06 -11.95 7.99
N TYR A 73 -16.33 -10.64 8.11
CA TYR A 73 -16.03 -9.66 7.08
C TYR A 73 -14.53 -9.61 6.74
N GLY A 74 -13.69 -9.47 7.75
CA GLY A 74 -12.25 -9.39 7.60
C GLY A 74 -11.66 -10.65 6.97
N PHE A 75 -12.15 -11.83 7.35
CA PHE A 75 -11.76 -13.09 6.70
C PHE A 75 -12.10 -13.06 5.20
N GLY A 76 -13.34 -12.72 4.83
CA GLY A 76 -13.73 -12.61 3.41
C GLY A 76 -12.87 -11.61 2.64
N LEU A 77 -12.64 -10.43 3.22
CA LEU A 77 -11.83 -9.36 2.64
C LEU A 77 -10.41 -9.84 2.33
N TRP A 78 -9.73 -10.45 3.29
CA TRP A 78 -8.33 -10.84 3.15
C TRP A 78 -8.17 -12.14 2.37
N PHE A 79 -9.07 -13.10 2.53
CA PHE A 79 -9.00 -14.37 1.80
C PHE A 79 -9.10 -14.16 0.29
N VAL A 80 -10.04 -13.32 -0.16
CA VAL A 80 -10.20 -13.03 -1.59
C VAL A 80 -9.22 -11.93 -2.03
N GLY A 81 -9.06 -10.85 -1.24
CA GLY A 81 -8.26 -9.68 -1.61
C GLY A 81 -6.76 -9.91 -1.69
N ALA A 82 -6.26 -10.90 -0.96
CA ALA A 82 -4.86 -11.29 -0.99
C ALA A 82 -4.66 -12.70 -1.59
N PHE A 83 -5.66 -13.27 -2.27
CA PHE A 83 -5.55 -14.60 -2.88
C PHE A 83 -4.46 -14.69 -3.98
N TRP A 84 -4.02 -13.56 -4.50
CA TRP A 84 -2.86 -13.46 -5.41
C TRP A 84 -1.56 -14.00 -4.79
N LEU A 85 -1.44 -14.11 -3.46
CA LEU A 85 -0.35 -14.77 -2.76
C LEU A 85 -0.26 -16.28 -3.08
N TYR A 86 -1.36 -16.89 -3.54
CA TYR A 86 -1.38 -18.29 -3.93
C TYR A 86 -0.31 -18.62 -4.98
N THR A 87 -0.13 -17.76 -5.98
CA THR A 87 0.89 -17.96 -7.02
C THR A 87 2.30 -17.98 -6.42
N SER A 88 2.59 -17.06 -5.51
CA SER A 88 3.91 -17.02 -4.83
C SER A 88 4.15 -18.27 -3.98
N ILE A 89 3.14 -18.71 -3.21
CA ILE A 89 3.28 -19.83 -2.28
C ILE A 89 3.27 -21.19 -3.00
N HIS A 90 2.33 -21.37 -3.96
CA HIS A 90 2.14 -22.65 -4.64
C HIS A 90 3.12 -22.84 -5.80
N VAL A 91 3.21 -21.84 -6.72
CA VAL A 91 3.98 -21.99 -7.95
C VAL A 91 5.47 -21.79 -7.69
N TYR A 92 5.85 -20.73 -7.00
CA TYR A 92 7.26 -20.40 -6.77
C TYR A 92 7.82 -20.94 -5.44
N GLY A 93 6.96 -21.19 -4.45
CA GLY A 93 7.34 -21.80 -3.18
C GLY A 93 7.20 -23.32 -3.15
N ASP A 94 6.87 -23.95 -4.29
CA ASP A 94 6.68 -25.41 -4.46
C ASP A 94 5.82 -26.07 -3.34
N THR A 95 4.88 -25.27 -2.79
CA THR A 95 4.03 -25.72 -1.71
C THR A 95 2.78 -26.39 -2.26
N ASN A 96 2.36 -27.51 -1.66
CA ASN A 96 1.12 -28.21 -2.05
C ASN A 96 -0.08 -27.23 -2.10
N ALA A 97 -0.94 -27.36 -3.12
CA ALA A 97 -2.09 -26.48 -3.37
C ALA A 97 -3.03 -26.35 -2.15
N PHE A 98 -3.34 -27.45 -1.48
CA PHE A 98 -4.19 -27.43 -0.29
C PHE A 98 -3.53 -26.66 0.85
N LEU A 99 -2.23 -26.90 1.12
CA LEU A 99 -1.49 -26.20 2.15
C LEU A 99 -1.38 -24.70 1.85
N SER A 100 -1.17 -24.32 0.58
CA SER A 100 -1.13 -22.92 0.13
C SER A 100 -2.45 -22.20 0.44
N VAL A 101 -3.58 -22.83 0.15
CA VAL A 101 -4.91 -22.27 0.49
C VAL A 101 -5.09 -22.17 2.01
N CYS A 102 -4.65 -23.17 2.78
CA CYS A 102 -4.69 -23.14 4.24
C CYS A 102 -3.83 -21.99 4.81
N MET A 103 -2.63 -21.76 4.27
CA MET A 103 -1.77 -20.65 4.68
C MET A 103 -2.43 -19.28 4.43
N ILE A 104 -3.07 -19.10 3.27
CA ILE A 104 -3.83 -17.88 2.96
C ILE A 104 -5.03 -17.75 3.90
N ALA A 105 -5.74 -18.84 4.21
CA ALA A 105 -6.86 -18.82 5.14
C ALA A 105 -6.41 -18.42 6.56
N VAL A 106 -5.28 -18.94 7.05
CA VAL A 106 -4.70 -18.55 8.35
C VAL A 106 -4.31 -17.07 8.34
N MET A 107 -3.63 -16.60 7.29
CA MET A 107 -3.32 -15.19 7.13
C MET A 107 -4.60 -14.33 7.15
N ALA A 108 -5.65 -14.73 6.42
CA ALA A 108 -6.93 -14.02 6.38
C ALA A 108 -7.64 -14.02 7.75
N LEU A 109 -7.56 -15.10 8.54
CA LEU A 109 -8.07 -15.16 9.91
C LEU A 109 -7.34 -14.18 10.83
N VAL A 110 -6.01 -14.12 10.74
CA VAL A 110 -5.18 -13.20 11.54
C VAL A 110 -5.45 -11.74 11.13
N MET A 111 -5.41 -11.43 9.84
CA MET A 111 -5.69 -10.08 9.35
C MET A 111 -7.14 -9.65 9.58
N GLY A 112 -8.07 -10.60 9.58
CA GLY A 112 -9.47 -10.36 9.92
C GLY A 112 -9.69 -9.85 11.35
N LEU A 113 -8.75 -10.10 12.27
CA LEU A 113 -8.80 -9.57 13.63
C LEU A 113 -8.80 -8.04 13.68
N PHE A 114 -8.18 -7.36 12.71
CA PHE A 114 -8.27 -5.89 12.63
C PHE A 114 -9.72 -5.44 12.56
N THR A 115 -10.51 -6.01 11.66
CA THR A 115 -11.94 -5.66 11.53
C THR A 115 -12.76 -6.19 12.70
N ALA A 116 -12.41 -7.34 13.26
CA ALA A 116 -13.06 -7.88 14.45
C ALA A 116 -12.93 -6.94 15.67
N PHE A 117 -11.71 -6.49 15.96
CA PHE A 117 -11.47 -5.55 17.06
C PHE A 117 -12.06 -4.17 16.77
N GLN A 118 -11.98 -3.69 15.51
CA GLN A 118 -12.62 -2.44 15.09
C GLN A 118 -14.13 -2.45 15.40
N THR A 119 -14.86 -3.49 14.97
CA THR A 119 -16.31 -3.59 15.18
C THR A 119 -16.67 -3.85 16.63
N TRP A 120 -15.84 -4.59 17.36
CA TRP A 120 -16.00 -4.78 18.80
C TRP A 120 -15.84 -3.48 19.58
N ILE A 121 -14.78 -2.69 19.33
CA ILE A 121 -14.53 -1.37 19.93
C ILE A 121 -15.69 -0.43 19.59
N TYR A 122 -16.11 -0.39 18.33
CA TYR A 122 -17.24 0.41 17.88
C TYR A 122 -18.49 0.15 18.71
N ARG A 123 -18.90 -1.12 18.86
CA ARG A 123 -20.12 -1.49 19.58
C ARG A 123 -19.99 -1.41 21.10
N ARG A 124 -18.77 -1.50 21.62
CA ARG A 124 -18.52 -1.49 23.08
C ARG A 124 -18.45 -0.08 23.64
N PHE A 125 -17.88 0.86 22.91
CA PHE A 125 -17.50 2.16 23.43
C PHE A 125 -18.17 3.36 22.76
N PHE A 126 -18.70 3.21 21.55
CA PHE A 126 -19.20 4.31 20.75
C PHE A 126 -20.69 4.21 20.41
N PRO A 127 -21.39 5.34 20.16
CA PRO A 127 -22.74 5.35 19.60
C PRO A 127 -22.73 4.87 18.14
N GLU A 128 -23.85 4.30 17.72
CA GLU A 128 -24.07 3.85 16.34
C GLU A 128 -24.31 5.06 15.40
N THR A 129 -23.21 5.59 14.85
CA THR A 129 -23.25 6.74 13.94
C THR A 129 -22.07 6.71 12.96
N PRO A 130 -22.22 7.25 11.74
CA PRO A 130 -21.12 7.44 10.79
C PRO A 130 -19.91 8.18 11.40
N LEU A 131 -20.17 9.16 12.29
CA LEU A 131 -19.12 9.98 12.95
C LEU A 131 -18.23 9.22 13.92
N THR A 132 -18.54 7.98 14.24
CA THR A 132 -17.68 7.12 15.08
C THR A 132 -17.20 5.88 14.33
N PHE A 133 -17.98 5.40 13.35
CA PHE A 133 -17.57 4.26 12.54
C PHE A 133 -16.45 4.61 11.54
N ALA A 134 -16.59 5.71 10.80
CA ALA A 134 -15.60 6.13 9.80
C ALA A 134 -14.24 6.49 10.40
N PRO A 135 -14.14 7.31 11.47
CA PRO A 135 -12.84 7.58 12.09
C PRO A 135 -12.20 6.32 12.68
N LEU A 136 -12.99 5.42 13.26
CA LEU A 136 -12.44 4.15 13.76
C LEU A 136 -11.90 3.29 12.62
N TRP A 137 -12.55 3.30 11.45
CA TRP A 137 -12.08 2.58 10.27
C TRP A 137 -10.67 3.04 9.85
N ILE A 138 -10.46 4.35 9.69
CA ILE A 138 -9.15 4.85 9.26
C ILE A 138 -8.06 4.66 10.31
N ILE A 139 -8.38 4.68 11.59
CA ILE A 139 -7.42 4.32 12.65
C ILE A 139 -6.97 2.86 12.47
N PHE A 140 -7.87 1.93 12.13
CA PHE A 140 -7.52 0.54 11.88
C PHE A 140 -6.83 0.33 10.53
N GLU A 141 -7.11 1.15 9.49
CA GLU A 141 -6.31 1.16 8.27
C GLU A 141 -4.87 1.64 8.55
N TRP A 142 -4.72 2.71 9.32
CA TRP A 142 -3.41 3.20 9.75
C TRP A 142 -2.67 2.17 10.61
N ALA A 143 -3.34 1.49 11.54
CA ALA A 143 -2.74 0.44 12.36
C ALA A 143 -2.15 -0.70 11.51
N LYS A 144 -2.74 -1.03 10.35
CA LYS A 144 -2.20 -2.02 9.41
C LYS A 144 -0.85 -1.62 8.80
N THR A 145 -0.36 -0.39 8.98
CA THR A 145 0.96 0.04 8.50
C THR A 145 2.11 -0.28 9.46
N TRP A 146 1.83 -0.61 10.71
CA TRP A 146 2.88 -0.79 11.71
C TRP A 146 2.68 -1.96 12.68
N VAL A 147 1.44 -2.41 12.93
CA VAL A 147 1.19 -3.57 13.78
C VAL A 147 1.78 -4.83 13.14
N PHE A 148 2.61 -5.58 13.88
CA PHE A 148 3.38 -6.74 13.40
C PHE A 148 4.20 -6.48 12.14
N THR A 149 4.82 -5.30 12.04
CA THR A 149 5.58 -4.76 10.91
C THR A 149 4.73 -4.20 9.77
N GLY A 150 3.45 -4.49 9.76
CA GLY A 150 2.45 -3.95 8.85
C GLY A 150 2.22 -4.79 7.59
N PHE A 151 0.95 -4.77 7.12
CA PHE A 151 0.56 -5.19 5.79
C PHE A 151 -0.50 -4.21 5.26
N PRO A 152 -0.07 -3.02 4.78
CA PRO A 152 -0.95 -1.91 4.38
C PRO A 152 -1.57 -2.15 3.00
N TRP A 153 -2.36 -3.19 2.87
CA TRP A 153 -3.07 -3.57 1.65
C TRP A 153 -4.58 -3.40 1.84
N LEU A 154 -5.34 -3.35 0.74
CA LEU A 154 -6.81 -3.30 0.71
C LEU A 154 -7.39 -2.10 1.49
N PHE A 155 -6.78 -0.91 1.40
CA PHE A 155 -7.40 0.31 1.89
C PHE A 155 -8.55 0.72 0.98
N VAL A 156 -9.68 1.09 1.60
CA VAL A 156 -10.89 1.39 0.85
C VAL A 156 -10.74 2.59 -0.09
N GLY A 157 -9.89 3.54 0.28
CA GLY A 157 -9.61 4.74 -0.52
C GLY A 157 -8.99 4.46 -1.89
N TYR A 158 -8.25 3.35 -2.05
CA TYR A 158 -7.63 3.02 -3.36
C TYR A 158 -8.66 2.81 -4.47
N ALA A 159 -9.91 2.41 -4.15
CA ALA A 159 -10.97 2.28 -5.14
C ALA A 159 -11.33 3.60 -5.84
N PHE A 160 -10.87 4.73 -5.29
CA PHE A 160 -11.12 6.07 -5.81
C PHE A 160 -9.88 6.72 -6.44
N THR A 161 -8.83 5.98 -6.71
CA THR A 161 -7.69 6.42 -7.53
C THR A 161 -8.21 6.83 -8.91
N GLU A 162 -7.77 7.99 -9.42
CA GLU A 162 -8.24 8.63 -10.67
C GLU A 162 -9.76 8.90 -10.69
N ARG A 163 -10.36 9.14 -9.51
CA ARG A 163 -11.79 9.43 -9.37
C ARG A 163 -12.00 10.65 -8.47
N LEU A 164 -13.23 11.14 -8.44
CA LEU A 164 -13.62 12.39 -7.78
C LEU A 164 -13.06 12.57 -6.35
N LEU A 165 -13.01 11.51 -5.54
CA LEU A 165 -12.57 11.64 -4.15
C LEU A 165 -11.05 11.74 -3.98
N ASP A 166 -10.28 11.44 -5.01
CA ASP A 166 -8.81 11.53 -4.95
C ASP A 166 -8.28 12.97 -4.87
N GLY A 167 -9.15 13.97 -5.06
CA GLY A 167 -8.84 15.37 -4.77
C GLY A 167 -8.39 15.62 -3.32
N TYR A 168 -8.73 14.71 -2.39
CA TYR A 168 -8.23 14.78 -1.03
C TYR A 168 -6.81 14.21 -0.85
N ALA A 169 -6.27 13.46 -1.81
CA ALA A 169 -4.94 12.85 -1.70
C ALA A 169 -3.83 13.87 -1.41
N PRO A 170 -3.68 14.97 -2.18
CA PRO A 170 -2.62 15.96 -1.92
C PRO A 170 -2.87 16.81 -0.65
N LEU A 171 -4.06 16.76 -0.06
CA LEU A 171 -4.40 17.47 1.19
C LEU A 171 -4.11 16.62 2.42
N PHE A 172 -4.65 15.39 2.47
CA PHE A 172 -4.72 14.58 3.69
C PHE A 172 -4.42 13.09 3.45
N GLY A 173 -3.97 12.72 2.26
CA GLY A 173 -3.59 11.36 1.90
C GLY A 173 -4.75 10.38 1.74
N ILE A 174 -4.39 9.11 1.57
CA ILE A 174 -5.33 7.99 1.34
C ILE A 174 -6.38 7.85 2.45
N TYR A 175 -6.02 8.13 3.71
CA TYR A 175 -6.95 7.97 4.83
C TYR A 175 -8.11 8.95 4.79
N ALA A 176 -7.94 10.16 4.21
CA ALA A 176 -9.04 11.09 4.02
C ALA A 176 -10.04 10.56 2.98
N ILE A 177 -9.54 9.96 1.90
CA ILE A 177 -10.38 9.31 0.91
C ILE A 177 -11.14 8.14 1.56
N SER A 178 -10.44 7.28 2.30
CA SER A 178 -11.04 6.17 3.05
C SER A 178 -12.14 6.68 4.00
N PHE A 179 -11.86 7.76 4.75
CA PHE A 179 -12.83 8.37 5.65
C PHE A 179 -14.12 8.76 4.92
N VAL A 180 -14.01 9.48 3.80
CA VAL A 180 -15.17 9.93 3.01
C VAL A 180 -15.94 8.74 2.45
N VAL A 181 -15.26 7.74 1.91
CA VAL A 181 -15.91 6.52 1.39
C VAL A 181 -16.70 5.80 2.48
N ILE A 182 -16.15 5.68 3.68
CA ILE A 182 -16.86 5.05 4.81
C ILE A 182 -18.02 5.92 5.29
N VAL A 183 -17.89 7.24 5.29
CA VAL A 183 -19.04 8.14 5.56
C VAL A 183 -20.15 7.94 4.52
N LEU A 184 -19.80 7.84 3.23
CA LEU A 184 -20.75 7.54 2.14
C LEU A 184 -21.45 6.19 2.37
N ALA A 185 -20.69 5.15 2.72
CA ALA A 185 -21.22 3.82 3.02
C ALA A 185 -22.22 3.84 4.19
N CYS A 186 -21.84 4.50 5.27
CA CYS A 186 -22.73 4.64 6.44
C CYS A 186 -23.95 5.51 6.13
N ALA A 187 -23.77 6.63 5.43
CA ALA A 187 -24.86 7.53 5.07
C ALA A 187 -25.90 6.84 4.19
N LEU A 188 -25.48 5.99 3.25
CA LEU A 188 -26.40 5.16 2.47
C LEU A 188 -27.34 4.35 3.37
N VAL A 189 -26.80 3.70 4.40
CA VAL A 189 -27.60 2.91 5.35
C VAL A 189 -28.50 3.80 6.21
N GLU A 190 -27.99 4.95 6.67
CA GLU A 190 -28.77 5.88 7.49
C GLU A 190 -29.92 6.51 6.70
N VAL A 191 -29.73 6.82 5.42
CA VAL A 191 -30.79 7.30 4.53
C VAL A 191 -31.87 6.23 4.33
N LEU A 192 -31.50 4.95 4.13
CA LEU A 192 -32.44 3.84 4.07
C LEU A 192 -33.21 3.67 5.39
N ARG A 193 -32.63 4.08 6.53
CA ARG A 193 -33.28 4.18 7.84
C ARG A 193 -34.09 5.47 8.03
N LYS A 194 -34.35 6.22 6.95
CA LYS A 194 -35.08 7.50 6.93
C LYS A 194 -34.40 8.65 7.68
N ARG A 195 -33.09 8.55 7.96
CA ARG A 195 -32.27 9.63 8.55
C ARG A 195 -31.61 10.44 7.44
N ILE A 196 -32.44 11.09 6.62
CA ILE A 196 -32.04 11.81 5.39
C ILE A 196 -31.09 12.99 5.61
N PHE A 197 -30.98 13.50 6.84
CA PHE A 197 -30.08 14.61 7.16
C PHE A 197 -28.60 14.28 6.87
N TRP A 198 -28.23 12.99 6.77
CA TRP A 198 -26.87 12.56 6.40
C TRP A 198 -26.50 12.88 4.95
N VAL A 199 -27.48 13.18 4.10
CA VAL A 199 -27.23 13.57 2.71
C VAL A 199 -26.41 14.86 2.64
N ILE A 200 -26.72 15.86 3.47
CA ILE A 200 -26.04 17.17 3.43
C ILE A 200 -24.56 17.07 3.78
N PRO A 201 -24.13 16.55 4.95
CA PRO A 201 -22.69 16.45 5.26
C PRO A 201 -21.94 15.57 4.28
N THR A 202 -22.57 14.52 3.78
CA THR A 202 -21.99 13.63 2.77
C THR A 202 -21.78 14.35 1.44
N ALA A 203 -22.78 15.11 0.97
CA ALA A 203 -22.66 15.93 -0.23
C ALA A 203 -21.56 16.99 -0.09
N LEU A 204 -21.44 17.63 1.07
CA LEU A 204 -20.38 18.61 1.34
C LEU A 204 -19.00 17.96 1.28
N LEU A 205 -18.81 16.72 1.77
CA LEU A 205 -17.54 16.01 1.65
C LEU A 205 -17.22 15.68 0.19
N VAL A 206 -18.21 15.27 -0.61
CA VAL A 206 -18.00 14.99 -2.05
C VAL A 206 -17.67 16.28 -2.82
N LEU A 207 -18.41 17.36 -2.56
CA LEU A 207 -18.14 18.69 -3.16
C LEU A 207 -16.79 19.25 -2.71
N GLY A 208 -16.39 18.98 -1.46
CA GLY A 208 -15.05 19.32 -0.95
C GLY A 208 -13.94 18.60 -1.72
N ALA A 209 -14.10 17.31 -2.03
CA ALA A 209 -13.14 16.57 -2.86
C ALA A 209 -13.04 17.15 -4.28
N TRP A 210 -14.20 17.46 -4.86
CA TRP A 210 -14.28 18.10 -6.17
C TRP A 210 -13.60 19.47 -6.17
N GLY A 211 -13.88 20.32 -5.19
CA GLY A 211 -13.21 21.61 -5.04
C GLY A 211 -11.70 21.47 -4.83
N ALA A 212 -11.29 20.48 -4.03
CA ALA A 212 -9.89 20.20 -3.75
C ALA A 212 -9.09 19.79 -5.00
N SER A 213 -9.74 19.13 -5.98
CA SER A 213 -9.08 18.71 -7.24
C SER A 213 -8.59 19.87 -8.11
N TYR A 214 -9.09 21.10 -7.88
CA TYR A 214 -8.64 22.31 -8.57
C TYR A 214 -7.46 23.02 -7.87
N ILE A 215 -7.06 22.57 -6.69
CA ILE A 215 -5.95 23.18 -5.96
C ILE A 215 -4.62 22.64 -6.51
N GLN A 216 -3.81 23.51 -7.06
CA GLN A 216 -2.47 23.16 -7.56
C GLN A 216 -1.42 23.47 -6.49
N PHE A 217 -0.81 22.42 -5.92
CA PHE A 217 0.25 22.51 -4.93
C PHE A 217 1.65 22.50 -5.54
N VAL A 218 1.76 21.97 -6.74
CA VAL A 218 3.04 21.72 -7.42
C VAL A 218 2.94 22.18 -8.86
N GLN A 219 4.10 22.55 -9.42
CA GLN A 219 4.20 22.96 -10.81
C GLN A 219 5.53 22.46 -11.39
N PRO A 220 5.65 22.29 -12.72
CA PRO A 220 6.91 21.96 -13.36
C PRO A 220 7.98 23.02 -13.06
N LYS A 221 9.22 22.59 -12.84
CA LYS A 221 10.39 23.48 -12.83
C LYS A 221 10.63 24.02 -14.24
N ALA A 222 11.13 25.26 -14.34
CA ALA A 222 11.57 25.86 -15.61
C ALA A 222 12.92 25.25 -16.05
N ALA A 223 12.99 23.93 -16.18
CA ALA A 223 14.16 23.18 -16.60
C ALA A 223 13.76 22.20 -17.72
N LYS A 224 14.74 21.74 -18.50
CA LYS A 224 14.52 20.71 -19.52
C LYS A 224 13.98 19.44 -18.84
N PRO A 225 12.94 18.81 -19.39
CA PRO A 225 12.49 17.51 -18.90
C PRO A 225 13.62 16.48 -18.90
N LEU A 226 13.64 15.61 -17.90
CA LEU A 226 14.60 14.52 -17.78
C LEU A 226 14.19 13.40 -18.75
N SER A 227 15.07 13.05 -19.68
CA SER A 227 14.84 11.94 -20.59
C SER A 227 15.17 10.61 -19.91
N VAL A 228 14.17 9.73 -19.79
CA VAL A 228 14.26 8.49 -18.98
C VAL A 228 13.96 7.26 -19.84
N SER A 229 14.75 6.18 -19.65
CA SER A 229 14.48 4.86 -20.20
C SER A 229 14.35 3.85 -19.06
N LEU A 230 13.23 3.10 -19.04
CA LEU A 230 12.97 2.02 -18.11
C LEU A 230 13.18 0.70 -18.82
N ILE A 231 14.05 -0.14 -18.29
CA ILE A 231 14.40 -1.42 -18.89
C ILE A 231 13.58 -2.53 -18.23
N GLN A 232 12.73 -3.20 -18.99
CA GLN A 232 11.95 -4.36 -18.57
C GLN A 232 12.59 -5.62 -19.18
N GLY A 233 13.28 -6.40 -18.35
CA GLY A 233 14.03 -7.59 -18.82
C GLY A 233 13.17 -8.84 -18.98
N ASN A 234 11.99 -8.87 -18.37
CA ASN A 234 11.06 -10.01 -18.39
C ASN A 234 11.72 -11.34 -18.02
N ILE A 235 12.61 -11.31 -17.05
CA ILE A 235 13.33 -12.51 -16.56
C ILE A 235 12.36 -13.39 -15.77
N PRO A 236 12.17 -14.67 -16.13
CA PRO A 236 11.34 -15.59 -15.37
C PRO A 236 11.84 -15.77 -13.94
N GLN A 237 10.91 -15.84 -12.97
CA GLN A 237 11.27 -15.85 -11.55
C GLN A 237 12.02 -17.11 -11.13
N ASP A 238 11.67 -18.25 -11.71
CA ASP A 238 12.31 -19.56 -11.48
C ASP A 238 13.75 -19.64 -12.01
N LEU A 239 14.09 -18.85 -13.03
CA LEU A 239 15.42 -18.83 -13.64
C LEU A 239 16.33 -17.76 -13.01
N LYS A 240 15.76 -16.68 -12.49
CA LYS A 240 16.49 -15.45 -12.09
C LYS A 240 17.68 -15.68 -11.16
N TRP A 241 17.54 -16.63 -10.23
CA TRP A 241 18.56 -16.89 -9.20
C TRP A 241 19.46 -18.09 -9.50
N LEU A 242 19.22 -18.80 -10.63
CA LEU A 242 20.06 -19.91 -11.05
C LEU A 242 21.41 -19.39 -11.53
N THR A 243 22.51 -19.97 -11.05
CA THR A 243 23.89 -19.55 -11.38
C THR A 243 24.13 -19.53 -12.89
N GLU A 244 23.59 -20.52 -13.60
CA GLU A 244 23.70 -20.64 -15.06
C GLU A 244 22.92 -19.56 -15.81
N TYR A 245 21.95 -18.90 -15.16
CA TYR A 245 21.14 -17.84 -15.79
C TYR A 245 21.56 -16.42 -15.43
N GLN A 246 22.45 -16.26 -14.43
CA GLN A 246 22.89 -14.94 -13.95
C GLN A 246 23.57 -14.13 -15.07
N VAL A 247 24.52 -14.75 -15.81
CA VAL A 247 25.19 -14.09 -16.94
C VAL A 247 24.19 -13.70 -18.03
N ARG A 248 23.26 -14.60 -18.35
CA ARG A 248 22.23 -14.32 -19.34
C ARG A 248 21.33 -13.15 -18.93
N THR A 249 21.00 -13.04 -17.66
CA THR A 249 20.26 -11.89 -17.11
C THR A 249 21.00 -10.59 -17.35
N LEU A 250 22.31 -10.54 -17.05
CA LEU A 250 23.14 -9.35 -17.30
C LEU A 250 23.21 -8.99 -18.78
N GLU A 251 23.36 -9.99 -19.67
CA GLU A 251 23.38 -9.81 -21.13
C GLU A 251 22.07 -9.19 -21.63
N ILE A 252 20.90 -9.66 -21.15
CA ILE A 252 19.58 -9.11 -21.55
C ILE A 252 19.48 -7.65 -21.14
N TYR A 253 19.76 -7.31 -19.88
CA TYR A 253 19.67 -5.93 -19.40
C TYR A 253 20.69 -5.02 -20.09
N ALA A 254 21.93 -5.45 -20.24
CA ALA A 254 22.96 -4.70 -20.95
C ALA A 254 22.61 -4.52 -22.44
N GLY A 255 22.08 -5.59 -23.09
CA GLY A 255 21.66 -5.55 -24.49
C GLY A 255 20.54 -4.55 -24.72
N LEU A 256 19.47 -4.58 -23.89
CA LEU A 256 18.36 -3.61 -23.97
C LEU A 256 18.81 -2.17 -23.70
N THR A 257 19.90 -2.00 -22.95
CA THR A 257 20.47 -0.68 -22.61
C THR A 257 21.27 -0.05 -23.77
N GLN A 258 21.77 -0.84 -24.73
CA GLN A 258 22.71 -0.37 -25.75
C GLN A 258 22.19 0.81 -26.59
N SER A 259 20.91 0.82 -26.93
CA SER A 259 20.29 1.92 -27.70
C SER A 259 19.88 3.12 -26.85
N GLU A 260 20.02 3.03 -25.52
CA GLU A 260 19.53 4.06 -24.60
C GLU A 260 20.66 4.97 -24.09
N TRP A 261 21.90 4.65 -24.39
CA TRP A 261 23.02 5.53 -24.05
C TRP A 261 22.87 6.92 -24.68
N GLY A 262 23.01 7.96 -23.88
CA GLY A 262 22.75 9.35 -24.25
C GLY A 262 21.43 9.90 -23.69
N ARG A 263 20.56 9.05 -23.13
CA ARG A 263 19.43 9.49 -22.28
C ARG A 263 19.96 10.00 -20.95
N ASP A 264 19.23 10.91 -20.31
CA ASP A 264 19.66 11.47 -19.02
C ASP A 264 19.66 10.42 -17.91
N LEU A 265 18.68 9.48 -17.92
CA LEU A 265 18.54 8.44 -16.91
C LEU A 265 18.10 7.10 -17.52
N ILE A 266 18.79 6.03 -17.14
CA ILE A 266 18.38 4.64 -17.42
C ILE A 266 18.10 3.96 -16.07
N VAL A 267 16.95 3.28 -15.95
CA VAL A 267 16.53 2.59 -14.72
C VAL A 267 16.32 1.11 -14.99
N TRP A 268 17.05 0.27 -14.25
CA TRP A 268 16.85 -1.16 -14.18
C TRP A 268 16.02 -1.53 -12.95
N PRO A 269 15.18 -2.57 -13.03
CA PRO A 269 14.27 -2.93 -11.94
C PRO A 269 14.96 -3.54 -10.71
N GLU A 270 14.14 -3.93 -9.73
CA GLU A 270 14.56 -4.60 -8.48
C GLU A 270 15.31 -5.89 -8.78
N SER A 271 16.49 -6.04 -8.14
CA SER A 271 17.37 -7.22 -8.31
C SER A 271 17.57 -7.58 -9.78
N SER A 272 17.67 -6.59 -10.67
CA SER A 272 18.03 -6.80 -12.09
C SER A 272 19.42 -7.43 -12.24
N ILE A 273 20.25 -7.22 -11.25
CA ILE A 273 21.54 -7.88 -11.06
C ILE A 273 21.36 -8.87 -9.91
N PRO A 274 21.31 -10.21 -10.18
CA PRO A 274 21.09 -11.22 -9.15
C PRO A 274 22.39 -11.69 -8.49
N LEU A 275 23.32 -10.76 -8.24
CA LEU A 275 24.64 -10.96 -7.67
C LEU A 275 24.97 -9.82 -6.72
N PHE A 276 25.80 -10.06 -5.72
CA PHE A 276 26.31 -8.97 -4.88
C PHE A 276 27.26 -8.07 -5.65
N GLN A 277 27.28 -6.79 -5.30
CA GLN A 277 28.17 -5.82 -5.94
C GLN A 277 29.64 -6.23 -5.86
N THR A 278 30.06 -6.91 -4.80
CA THR A 278 31.44 -7.41 -4.60
C THR A 278 31.83 -8.51 -5.57
N ASP A 279 30.87 -9.24 -6.11
CA ASP A 279 31.13 -10.39 -6.99
C ASP A 279 31.26 -9.98 -8.45
N ILE A 280 30.82 -8.74 -8.78
CA ILE A 280 30.72 -8.26 -10.17
C ILE A 280 31.29 -6.85 -10.36
N GLU A 281 32.22 -6.43 -9.51
CA GLU A 281 32.88 -5.11 -9.63
C GLU A 281 33.32 -4.78 -11.07
N PRO A 282 33.97 -5.68 -11.83
CA PRO A 282 34.38 -5.37 -13.20
C PRO A 282 33.20 -5.05 -14.15
N PHE A 283 32.05 -5.69 -13.97
CA PHE A 283 30.85 -5.41 -14.75
C PHE A 283 30.26 -4.04 -14.35
N LEU A 284 30.19 -3.73 -13.07
CA LEU A 284 29.70 -2.44 -12.57
C LEU A 284 30.59 -1.29 -13.05
N ASP A 285 31.92 -1.46 -13.01
CA ASP A 285 32.89 -0.48 -13.51
C ASP A 285 32.74 -0.24 -15.02
N ALA A 286 32.52 -1.31 -15.78
CA ALA A 286 32.29 -1.20 -17.23
C ALA A 286 31.00 -0.45 -17.55
N MET A 287 29.92 -0.72 -16.83
CA MET A 287 28.63 -0.03 -16.98
C MET A 287 28.75 1.45 -16.57
N ASP A 288 29.43 1.74 -15.45
CA ASP A 288 29.68 3.10 -15.00
C ASP A 288 30.52 3.91 -16.00
N ALA A 289 31.59 3.32 -16.52
CA ALA A 289 32.43 3.95 -17.54
C ALA A 289 31.64 4.24 -18.82
N GLN A 290 30.79 3.30 -19.27
CA GLN A 290 29.94 3.48 -20.44
C GLN A 290 28.89 4.56 -20.19
N ALA A 291 28.26 4.59 -19.02
CA ALA A 291 27.31 5.61 -18.63
C ALA A 291 27.95 7.01 -18.60
N LYS A 292 29.15 7.15 -17.99
CA LYS A 292 29.91 8.41 -17.98
C LYS A 292 30.30 8.88 -19.36
N LYS A 293 30.79 7.97 -20.23
CA LYS A 293 31.16 8.27 -21.61
C LYS A 293 29.99 8.86 -22.42
N ASN A 294 28.76 8.39 -22.16
CA ASN A 294 27.57 8.81 -22.87
C ASN A 294 26.75 9.88 -22.11
N HIS A 295 27.31 10.47 -21.06
CA HIS A 295 26.62 11.45 -20.22
C HIS A 295 25.27 10.96 -19.67
N THR A 296 25.17 9.69 -19.32
CA THR A 296 23.96 9.03 -18.80
C THR A 296 24.12 8.71 -17.32
N ALA A 297 23.05 8.90 -16.55
CA ALA A 297 22.94 8.35 -15.22
C ALA A 297 22.31 6.95 -15.32
N TRP A 298 22.80 6.00 -14.52
CA TRP A 298 22.30 4.64 -14.47
C TRP A 298 21.89 4.26 -13.04
N VAL A 299 20.65 3.81 -12.89
CA VAL A 299 20.09 3.35 -11.62
C VAL A 299 19.73 1.88 -11.76
N THR A 300 20.14 1.06 -10.79
CA THR A 300 19.91 -0.38 -10.83
C THR A 300 19.55 -0.95 -9.47
N GLY A 301 18.61 -1.92 -9.45
CA GLY A 301 18.34 -2.75 -8.26
C GLY A 301 19.36 -3.87 -8.15
N ILE A 302 20.04 -3.96 -7.01
CA ILE A 302 21.12 -4.91 -6.74
C ILE A 302 21.14 -5.33 -5.27
N PRO A 303 21.38 -6.62 -4.94
CA PRO A 303 21.78 -7.03 -3.60
C PRO A 303 23.10 -6.37 -3.21
N TYR A 304 23.13 -5.76 -2.05
CA TYR A 304 24.31 -5.04 -1.55
C TYR A 304 24.83 -5.67 -0.26
N TRP A 305 26.09 -6.06 -0.25
CA TRP A 305 26.80 -6.52 0.95
C TRP A 305 27.63 -5.37 1.53
N ASP A 306 27.27 -4.93 2.73
CA ASP A 306 28.03 -3.90 3.45
C ASP A 306 29.17 -4.56 4.22
N VAL A 307 30.28 -4.83 3.53
CA VAL A 307 31.44 -5.53 4.08
C VAL A 307 32.02 -4.78 5.29
N ALA A 308 32.17 -3.46 5.18
CA ALA A 308 32.76 -2.65 6.25
C ALA A 308 31.93 -2.69 7.53
N LYS A 309 30.60 -2.50 7.41
CA LYS A 309 29.70 -2.54 8.55
C LYS A 309 29.53 -3.97 9.10
N SER A 310 29.56 -4.99 8.22
CA SER A 310 29.56 -6.40 8.61
C SER A 310 30.73 -6.76 9.54
N HIS A 311 31.92 -6.28 9.20
CA HIS A 311 33.10 -6.46 10.07
C HIS A 311 32.95 -5.77 11.43
N GLN A 312 32.34 -4.59 11.46
CA GLN A 312 32.12 -3.85 12.71
C GLN A 312 31.13 -4.55 13.65
N VAL A 313 30.05 -5.15 13.11
CA VAL A 313 29.01 -5.81 13.91
C VAL A 313 29.23 -7.30 14.11
N GLY A 314 30.24 -7.89 13.43
CA GLY A 314 30.59 -9.31 13.54
C GLY A 314 29.59 -10.27 12.87
N SER A 315 28.73 -9.77 11.97
CA SER A 315 27.79 -10.58 11.20
C SER A 315 27.54 -9.98 9.82
N PRO A 316 27.27 -10.82 8.78
CA PRO A 316 27.00 -10.32 7.43
C PRO A 316 25.76 -9.43 7.39
N LEU A 317 25.85 -8.29 6.70
CA LEU A 317 24.75 -7.35 6.48
C LEU A 317 24.48 -7.25 4.99
N TYR A 318 23.40 -7.88 4.56
CA TYR A 318 22.93 -7.90 3.17
C TYR A 318 21.69 -7.02 3.04
N TYR A 319 21.64 -6.20 1.98
CA TYR A 319 20.55 -5.29 1.71
C TYR A 319 19.98 -5.51 0.31
N ASN A 320 18.66 -5.48 0.18
CA ASN A 320 18.03 -5.21 -1.09
C ASN A 320 18.16 -3.70 -1.35
N SER A 321 18.75 -3.29 -2.47
CA SER A 321 19.15 -1.90 -2.66
C SER A 321 18.93 -1.38 -4.09
N ILE A 322 18.95 -0.05 -4.20
CA ILE A 322 19.06 0.69 -5.46
C ILE A 322 20.38 1.46 -5.42
N MET A 323 21.19 1.29 -6.46
CA MET A 323 22.43 2.01 -6.65
C MET A 323 22.33 2.96 -7.84
N ALA A 324 22.81 4.19 -7.67
CA ALA A 324 22.96 5.17 -8.74
C ALA A 324 24.43 5.33 -9.10
N SER A 325 24.72 5.31 -10.39
CA SER A 325 26.06 5.39 -10.99
C SER A 325 26.02 6.13 -12.32
N GLY A 326 27.18 6.42 -12.92
CA GLY A 326 27.29 7.11 -14.20
C GLY A 326 27.53 8.62 -14.07
N SER A 327 27.15 9.38 -15.11
CA SER A 327 27.43 10.81 -15.18
C SER A 327 26.54 11.62 -14.24
N ASP A 328 27.17 12.47 -13.41
CA ASP A 328 26.49 13.37 -12.46
C ASP A 328 25.44 12.66 -11.62
N SER A 329 25.76 11.44 -11.16
CA SER A 329 24.85 10.62 -10.38
C SER A 329 25.58 9.90 -9.24
N SER A 330 24.88 9.73 -8.13
CA SER A 330 25.41 9.02 -6.96
C SER A 330 24.28 8.67 -6.00
N GLY A 331 24.54 7.66 -5.18
CA GLY A 331 23.69 7.28 -4.07
C GLY A 331 23.44 5.79 -4.00
N LEU A 332 23.12 5.36 -2.81
CA LEU A 332 22.72 3.99 -2.49
C LEU A 332 21.52 4.08 -1.54
N TYR A 333 20.40 3.47 -1.95
CA TYR A 333 19.23 3.32 -1.11
C TYR A 333 19.07 1.86 -0.70
N LYS A 334 18.96 1.60 0.58
CA LYS A 334 18.78 0.28 1.18
C LYS A 334 17.33 0.12 1.63
N LYS A 335 16.67 -0.95 1.23
CA LYS A 335 15.25 -1.22 1.54
C LYS A 335 14.96 -1.15 3.03
N GLN A 336 14.01 -0.30 3.44
CA GLN A 336 13.64 -0.06 4.84
C GLN A 336 12.53 -1.01 5.31
N ARG A 337 11.62 -1.41 4.40
CA ARG A 337 10.46 -2.28 4.69
C ARG A 337 10.57 -3.57 3.92
N LEU A 338 10.99 -4.61 4.62
CA LEU A 338 11.16 -5.94 4.06
C LEU A 338 9.82 -6.66 3.94
N VAL A 339 9.70 -7.51 2.93
CA VAL A 339 8.51 -8.36 2.71
C VAL A 339 8.51 -9.50 3.74
N PRO A 340 7.44 -9.61 4.56
CA PRO A 340 7.31 -10.72 5.49
C PRO A 340 7.32 -12.07 4.76
N PHE A 341 8.05 -13.05 5.29
CA PHE A 341 8.27 -14.39 4.75
C PHE A 341 9.03 -14.48 3.41
N GLY A 342 9.22 -13.37 2.71
CA GLY A 342 10.03 -13.31 1.49
C GLY A 342 11.46 -12.84 1.76
N GLU A 343 11.63 -11.78 2.55
CA GLU A 343 12.93 -11.17 2.83
C GLU A 343 13.35 -11.30 4.30
N TYR A 344 12.43 -11.60 5.19
CA TYR A 344 12.68 -11.93 6.59
C TYR A 344 11.54 -12.79 7.16
N ILE A 345 11.82 -13.51 8.25
CA ILE A 345 10.81 -14.30 8.99
C ILE A 345 10.27 -13.47 10.15
N PRO A 346 8.98 -13.08 10.13
CA PRO A 346 8.37 -12.43 11.28
C PRO A 346 8.37 -13.37 12.49
N LEU A 347 8.65 -12.81 13.70
CA LEU A 347 8.67 -13.58 14.95
C LEU A 347 9.57 -14.83 14.90
N SER A 348 10.71 -14.74 14.20
CA SER A 348 11.64 -15.87 14.02
C SER A 348 11.97 -16.61 15.32
N GLY A 349 12.16 -15.89 16.45
CA GLY A 349 12.40 -16.50 17.75
C GLY A 349 11.24 -17.36 18.29
N LEU A 350 9.98 -17.06 17.95
CA LEU A 350 8.82 -17.86 18.32
C LEU A 350 8.59 -19.01 17.32
N LEU A 351 8.75 -18.72 16.04
CA LEU A 351 8.53 -19.69 14.96
C LEU A 351 9.60 -20.78 14.94
N SER A 352 10.84 -20.47 15.28
CA SER A 352 11.93 -21.44 15.40
C SER A 352 11.68 -22.48 16.51
N TRP A 353 10.95 -22.07 17.56
CA TRP A 353 10.56 -23.00 18.62
C TRP A 353 9.41 -23.94 18.18
N VAL A 354 8.47 -23.43 17.35
CA VAL A 354 7.28 -24.20 16.89
C VAL A 354 7.59 -25.02 15.64
N LEU A 355 8.44 -24.54 14.74
CA LEU A 355 8.73 -25.15 13.45
C LEU A 355 10.26 -25.18 13.16
N PRO A 356 11.02 -26.03 13.86
CA PRO A 356 12.49 -26.10 13.67
C PRO A 356 12.93 -26.41 12.23
N ALA A 357 12.11 -27.16 11.48
CA ALA A 357 12.39 -27.53 10.08
C ALA A 357 12.38 -26.35 9.10
N MET A 358 11.69 -25.26 9.42
CA MET A 358 11.64 -24.09 8.54
C MET A 358 12.93 -23.23 8.56
N GLN A 359 13.86 -23.49 9.49
CA GLN A 359 15.10 -22.72 9.57
C GLN A 359 16.07 -22.98 8.41
N ASN A 360 16.04 -24.17 7.82
CA ASN A 360 17.01 -24.59 6.81
C ASN A 360 16.60 -24.29 5.36
N ASP A 361 15.30 -24.11 5.10
CA ASP A 361 14.77 -23.94 3.73
C ASP A 361 14.58 -22.48 3.30
N ILE A 362 14.77 -21.51 4.21
CA ILE A 362 14.56 -20.10 3.88
C ILE A 362 15.91 -19.43 3.60
N SER A 363 16.57 -19.91 2.55
CA SER A 363 17.89 -19.41 2.10
C SER A 363 17.88 -17.99 1.51
N MET A 364 16.73 -17.33 1.39
CA MET A 364 16.58 -15.93 0.98
C MET A 364 16.19 -14.98 2.13
N SER A 365 15.97 -15.48 3.33
CA SER A 365 15.52 -14.69 4.48
C SER A 365 16.69 -14.12 5.31
N GLY A 366 17.53 -13.31 4.68
CA GLY A 366 18.71 -12.75 5.34
C GLY A 366 18.95 -11.28 5.06
N PHE A 367 18.00 -10.57 4.44
CA PHE A 367 18.17 -9.14 4.21
C PHE A 367 18.05 -8.33 5.50
N THR A 368 18.95 -7.37 5.64
CA THR A 368 18.95 -6.38 6.73
C THR A 368 18.09 -5.19 6.33
N ARG A 369 17.40 -4.59 7.28
CA ARG A 369 16.65 -3.33 7.06
C ARG A 369 17.62 -2.17 6.89
N GLY A 370 17.39 -1.35 5.87
CA GLY A 370 18.05 -0.07 5.70
C GLY A 370 17.64 0.93 6.79
N GLU A 371 18.48 1.94 6.97
CA GLU A 371 18.24 3.06 7.87
C GLU A 371 16.97 3.84 7.45
N SER A 372 16.27 4.45 8.41
CA SER A 372 15.03 5.19 8.13
C SER A 372 15.26 6.59 7.55
N ASP A 373 16.47 7.12 7.68
CA ASP A 373 16.85 8.48 7.26
C ASP A 373 17.92 8.39 6.17
N GLN A 374 17.51 7.98 4.97
CA GLN A 374 18.39 7.86 3.82
C GLN A 374 18.18 9.04 2.88
N LYS A 375 19.29 9.57 2.36
CA LYS A 375 19.25 10.66 1.38
C LYS A 375 18.69 10.14 0.04
N PRO A 376 18.01 11.00 -0.74
CA PRO A 376 17.61 10.66 -2.10
C PRO A 376 18.83 10.36 -2.98
N LEU A 377 18.62 9.60 -4.04
CA LEU A 377 19.62 9.43 -5.10
C LEU A 377 19.78 10.76 -5.83
N LEU A 378 21.01 11.11 -6.19
CA LEU A 378 21.29 12.31 -6.98
C LEU A 378 21.49 11.92 -8.44
N ILE A 379 20.70 12.51 -9.33
CA ILE A 379 20.66 12.18 -10.76
C ILE A 379 20.63 13.50 -11.55
N LYS A 380 21.71 13.84 -12.24
CA LYS A 380 21.76 15.05 -13.09
C LYS A 380 21.31 16.33 -12.37
N GLY A 381 21.67 16.48 -11.09
CA GLY A 381 21.27 17.61 -10.28
C GLY A 381 19.83 17.52 -9.71
N HIS A 382 19.13 16.42 -9.95
CA HIS A 382 17.79 16.16 -9.40
C HIS A 382 17.86 15.16 -8.22
N ALA A 383 17.02 15.38 -7.23
CA ALA A 383 16.80 14.47 -6.12
C ALA A 383 15.72 13.44 -6.48
N LEU A 384 16.09 12.15 -6.47
CA LEU A 384 15.22 11.03 -6.80
C LEU A 384 14.94 10.20 -5.54
N ALA A 385 13.74 10.32 -5.00
CA ALA A 385 13.33 9.56 -3.82
C ALA A 385 12.98 8.12 -4.19
N ALA A 386 13.62 7.18 -3.53
CA ALA A 386 13.49 5.76 -3.82
C ALA A 386 12.51 5.05 -2.88
N ALA A 387 11.81 4.05 -3.43
CA ALA A 387 11.06 3.03 -2.71
C ALA A 387 11.22 1.70 -3.45
N ILE A 388 11.53 0.61 -2.76
CA ILE A 388 11.71 -0.69 -3.39
C ILE A 388 10.46 -1.53 -3.20
N CYS A 389 9.77 -1.85 -4.32
CA CYS A 389 8.66 -2.82 -4.38
C CYS A 389 7.59 -2.53 -3.30
N TYR A 390 7.42 -3.43 -2.35
CA TYR A 390 6.47 -3.39 -1.24
C TYR A 390 6.44 -2.06 -0.45
N GLU A 391 7.52 -1.28 -0.48
CA GLU A 391 7.62 -0.02 0.28
C GLU A 391 6.60 1.04 -0.14
N VAL A 392 6.16 1.04 -1.41
CA VAL A 392 5.13 1.99 -1.89
C VAL A 392 3.75 1.76 -1.26
N ALA A 393 3.53 0.59 -0.67
CA ALA A 393 2.33 0.31 0.08
C ALA A 393 2.24 1.13 1.38
N TYR A 394 3.37 1.65 1.89
CA TYR A 394 3.47 2.45 3.11
C TYR A 394 3.38 3.96 2.80
N PRO A 395 2.23 4.63 3.02
CA PRO A 395 2.06 6.03 2.65
C PRO A 395 3.10 6.95 3.27
N ASN A 396 3.31 6.84 4.59
CA ASN A 396 4.22 7.72 5.31
C ASN A 396 5.70 7.45 5.00
N LEU A 397 6.09 6.23 4.57
CA LEU A 397 7.46 5.95 4.15
C LEU A 397 7.76 6.70 2.84
N THR A 398 6.89 6.51 1.82
CA THR A 398 7.04 7.22 0.54
C THR A 398 7.03 8.73 0.73
N ARG A 399 6.13 9.26 1.59
CA ARG A 399 6.07 10.68 1.93
C ARG A 399 7.39 11.20 2.50
N ARG A 400 7.97 10.52 3.48
CA ARG A 400 9.25 10.95 4.09
C ARG A 400 10.39 10.92 3.08
N ASN A 401 10.47 9.85 2.29
CA ASN A 401 11.50 9.76 1.24
C ASN A 401 11.29 10.84 0.15
N ALA A 402 10.04 11.24 -0.11
CA ALA A 402 9.67 12.27 -1.10
C ALA A 402 9.95 13.71 -0.63
N GLU A 403 10.24 13.92 0.65
CA GLU A 403 10.58 15.23 1.18
C GLU A 403 11.83 15.75 0.45
N ASP A 404 11.75 16.97 -0.09
CA ASP A 404 12.80 17.60 -0.89
C ASP A 404 13.24 16.86 -2.18
N SER A 405 12.39 15.98 -2.73
CA SER A 405 12.66 15.30 -4.00
C SER A 405 12.00 15.98 -5.20
N ASP A 406 12.58 15.75 -6.39
CA ASP A 406 12.06 16.20 -7.68
C ASP A 406 11.18 15.12 -8.33
N PHE A 407 11.56 13.86 -8.13
CA PHE A 407 10.92 12.66 -8.66
C PHE A 407 10.83 11.56 -7.61
N LEU A 408 9.94 10.62 -7.82
CA LEU A 408 9.88 9.36 -7.10
C LEU A 408 10.28 8.22 -8.03
N VAL A 409 10.97 7.21 -7.50
CA VAL A 409 11.29 5.99 -8.23
C VAL A 409 10.90 4.76 -7.43
N THR A 410 10.28 3.79 -8.08
CA THR A 410 10.16 2.44 -7.53
C THR A 410 10.70 1.42 -8.51
N VAL A 411 11.50 0.52 -7.99
CA VAL A 411 11.92 -0.69 -8.69
C VAL A 411 11.22 -1.88 -8.08
N SER A 412 10.71 -2.79 -8.90
CA SER A 412 9.93 -3.92 -8.43
C SER A 412 10.20 -5.19 -9.24
N ASN A 413 10.00 -6.34 -8.58
CA ASN A 413 9.97 -7.63 -9.22
C ASN A 413 8.65 -8.33 -8.91
N ASP A 414 7.61 -7.98 -9.69
CA ASP A 414 6.26 -8.52 -9.50
C ASP A 414 6.09 -9.92 -10.11
N ALA A 415 7.19 -10.56 -10.59
CA ALA A 415 7.19 -11.90 -11.18
C ALA A 415 6.59 -12.98 -10.26
N TRP A 416 6.72 -12.81 -8.95
CA TRP A 416 6.10 -13.67 -7.94
C TRP A 416 4.58 -13.75 -8.03
N PHE A 417 3.93 -12.80 -8.72
CA PHE A 417 2.48 -12.61 -8.76
C PHE A 417 1.95 -12.47 -10.19
N THR A 418 2.70 -12.89 -11.19
CA THR A 418 2.33 -12.80 -12.61
C THR A 418 0.94 -13.40 -12.85
N GLY A 419 0.14 -12.75 -13.70
CA GLY A 419 -1.21 -13.18 -14.06
C GLY A 419 -2.29 -12.98 -12.99
N THR A 420 -1.97 -12.28 -11.89
CA THR A 420 -2.90 -12.03 -10.77
C THR A 420 -3.25 -10.56 -10.59
N ALA A 421 -4.09 -10.26 -9.60
CA ALA A 421 -4.44 -8.87 -9.22
C ALA A 421 -3.30 -8.13 -8.48
N GLY A 422 -2.32 -8.85 -7.92
CA GLY A 422 -1.24 -8.27 -7.10
C GLY A 422 -0.49 -7.11 -7.77
N PRO A 423 0.10 -7.29 -8.97
CA PRO A 423 0.83 -6.24 -9.68
C PRO A 423 -0.02 -4.99 -9.99
N TRP A 424 -1.30 -5.17 -10.29
CA TRP A 424 -2.23 -4.09 -10.58
C TRP A 424 -2.62 -3.29 -9.35
N GLN A 425 -2.89 -3.98 -8.23
CA GLN A 425 -3.12 -3.31 -6.94
C GLN A 425 -1.87 -2.55 -6.49
N HIS A 426 -0.69 -3.10 -6.73
CA HIS A 426 0.58 -2.46 -6.45
C HIS A 426 0.77 -1.19 -7.30
N LEU A 427 0.47 -1.22 -8.60
CA LEU A 427 0.47 -0.03 -9.46
C LEU A 427 -0.52 1.03 -8.98
N GLN A 428 -1.73 0.63 -8.58
CA GLN A 428 -2.74 1.55 -8.05
C GLN A 428 -2.25 2.28 -6.78
N MET A 429 -1.42 1.63 -5.96
CA MET A 429 -0.76 2.29 -4.83
C MET A 429 0.27 3.32 -5.30
N VAL A 430 1.07 3.00 -6.33
CA VAL A 430 2.05 3.95 -6.90
C VAL A 430 1.35 5.20 -7.44
N GLN A 431 0.22 5.05 -8.14
CA GLN A 431 -0.60 6.17 -8.61
C GLN A 431 -1.03 7.09 -7.45
N MET A 432 -1.51 6.48 -6.35
CA MET A 432 -1.89 7.25 -5.16
C MET A 432 -0.68 7.95 -4.53
N ARG A 433 0.48 7.29 -4.43
CA ARG A 433 1.72 7.91 -3.90
C ARG A 433 2.18 9.08 -4.75
N ALA A 434 2.07 8.99 -6.09
CA ALA A 434 2.40 10.10 -6.98
C ALA A 434 1.54 11.34 -6.67
N LYS A 435 0.23 11.16 -6.57
CA LYS A 435 -0.73 12.24 -6.30
C LYS A 435 -0.59 12.83 -4.90
N GLU A 436 -0.43 12.00 -3.89
CA GLU A 436 -0.21 12.44 -2.51
C GLU A 436 1.01 13.36 -2.37
N ASN A 437 2.08 13.05 -3.09
CA ASN A 437 3.34 13.78 -2.99
C ASN A 437 3.50 14.86 -4.08
N GLY A 438 2.64 14.87 -5.09
CA GLY A 438 2.71 15.81 -6.21
C GLY A 438 4.00 15.64 -7.03
N ARG A 439 4.43 14.40 -7.26
CA ARG A 439 5.68 14.07 -7.98
C ARG A 439 5.41 13.02 -9.06
N TRP A 440 6.12 13.15 -10.16
CA TRP A 440 6.20 12.07 -11.12
C TRP A 440 6.80 10.84 -10.49
N PHE A 441 6.20 9.69 -10.77
CA PHE A 441 6.68 8.40 -10.29
C PHE A 441 7.22 7.58 -11.46
N ILE A 442 8.48 7.20 -11.37
CA ILE A 442 9.22 6.35 -12.29
C ILE A 442 9.11 4.92 -11.76
N ARG A 443 8.36 4.04 -12.45
CA ARG A 443 8.15 2.66 -12.02
C ARG A 443 8.79 1.69 -13.01
N ALA A 444 9.92 1.08 -12.63
CA ALA A 444 10.61 0.03 -13.38
C ALA A 444 10.32 -1.34 -12.76
N THR A 445 9.83 -2.28 -13.57
CA THR A 445 9.56 -3.65 -13.13
C THR A 445 10.26 -4.66 -14.03
N ASN A 446 10.69 -5.80 -13.46
CA ASN A 446 11.24 -6.90 -14.26
C ASN A 446 10.14 -7.55 -15.11
N THR A 447 9.08 -8.01 -14.46
CA THR A 447 7.77 -8.36 -15.00
C THR A 447 6.72 -7.53 -14.27
N GLY A 448 5.50 -7.51 -14.71
CA GLY A 448 4.46 -6.67 -14.12
C GLY A 448 4.28 -5.39 -14.92
N VAL A 449 3.97 -4.27 -14.25
CA VAL A 449 3.57 -3.04 -14.94
C VAL A 449 4.65 -1.97 -14.81
N THR A 450 5.50 -1.84 -15.82
CA THR A 450 6.44 -0.73 -15.96
C THR A 450 5.70 0.48 -16.51
N ALA A 451 5.81 1.65 -15.87
CA ALA A 451 5.03 2.82 -16.24
C ALA A 451 5.67 4.14 -15.78
N PHE A 452 5.30 5.23 -16.44
CA PHE A 452 5.42 6.59 -15.95
C PHE A 452 4.08 7.07 -15.41
N ILE A 453 4.09 7.64 -14.22
CA ILE A 453 2.90 8.16 -13.55
C ILE A 453 3.13 9.65 -13.26
N ASP A 454 2.22 10.52 -13.68
CA ASP A 454 2.32 11.95 -13.45
C ASP A 454 2.05 12.35 -11.98
N GLN A 455 2.29 13.60 -11.65
CA GLN A 455 2.07 14.17 -10.31
C GLN A 455 0.59 14.17 -9.86
N ASN A 456 -0.34 13.85 -10.76
CA ASN A 456 -1.77 13.72 -10.48
C ASN A 456 -2.18 12.25 -10.29
N GLY A 457 -1.25 11.30 -10.45
CA GLY A 457 -1.49 9.87 -10.35
C GLY A 457 -1.98 9.20 -11.64
N HIS A 458 -1.96 9.90 -12.78
CA HIS A 458 -2.33 9.32 -14.06
C HIS A 458 -1.17 8.55 -14.67
N ILE A 459 -1.43 7.38 -15.21
CA ILE A 459 -0.47 6.63 -16.02
C ILE A 459 -0.38 7.33 -17.38
N THR A 460 0.79 7.90 -17.69
CA THR A 460 1.01 8.59 -18.97
C THR A 460 1.49 7.62 -20.04
N GLU A 461 2.36 6.68 -19.66
CA GLU A 461 2.89 5.65 -20.53
C GLU A 461 3.10 4.35 -19.77
N GLN A 462 2.88 3.21 -20.43
CA GLN A 462 2.99 1.89 -19.85
C GLN A 462 3.61 0.91 -20.85
N ALA A 463 4.55 0.08 -20.39
CA ALA A 463 5.10 -1.01 -21.18
C ALA A 463 4.08 -2.16 -21.33
N PRO A 464 4.15 -2.94 -22.43
CA PRO A 464 3.41 -4.18 -22.53
C PRO A 464 3.87 -5.16 -21.46
N ILE A 465 2.91 -5.90 -20.88
CA ILE A 465 3.18 -6.89 -19.82
C ILE A 465 3.83 -8.14 -20.40
N ASP A 466 4.67 -8.80 -19.60
CA ASP A 466 5.29 -10.09 -19.92
C ASP A 466 6.10 -10.10 -21.23
N LYS A 467 6.80 -9.01 -21.52
CA LYS A 467 7.70 -8.86 -22.68
C LYS A 467 8.96 -8.10 -22.29
N GLU A 468 10.07 -8.44 -22.96
CA GLU A 468 11.24 -7.55 -22.98
C GLU A 468 10.85 -6.24 -23.65
N PHE A 469 11.10 -5.11 -22.96
CA PHE A 469 10.70 -3.79 -23.46
C PHE A 469 11.55 -2.67 -22.86
N VAL A 470 11.70 -1.59 -23.62
CA VAL A 470 12.28 -0.33 -23.14
C VAL A 470 11.22 0.76 -23.24
N LEU A 471 10.74 1.22 -22.10
CA LEU A 471 9.79 2.31 -22.01
C LEU A 471 10.54 3.64 -21.89
N ARG A 472 10.25 4.58 -22.80
CA ARG A 472 10.90 5.88 -22.87
C ARG A 472 9.92 6.99 -22.52
N GLY A 473 10.39 8.03 -21.80
CA GLY A 473 9.58 9.21 -21.50
C GLY A 473 10.47 10.42 -21.20
N ASP A 474 9.87 11.60 -21.28
CA ASP A 474 10.51 12.88 -20.94
C ASP A 474 9.71 13.52 -19.80
N LEU A 475 10.29 13.57 -18.59
CA LEU A 475 9.59 13.87 -17.36
C LEU A 475 9.98 15.26 -16.83
N PRO A 476 9.02 16.18 -16.62
CA PRO A 476 9.32 17.46 -16.00
C PRO A 476 9.57 17.27 -14.48
N ALA A 477 10.66 17.84 -13.99
CA ALA A 477 10.90 17.94 -12.56
C ALA A 477 9.86 18.85 -11.91
N MET A 478 9.33 18.47 -10.75
CA MET A 478 8.29 19.22 -10.05
C MET A 478 8.87 20.05 -8.91
N GLN A 479 8.29 21.24 -8.68
CA GLN A 479 8.56 22.10 -7.52
C GLN A 479 7.28 22.38 -6.73
N GLY A 480 7.41 22.81 -5.50
CA GLY A 480 6.31 22.95 -4.54
C GLY A 480 6.13 21.67 -3.70
N GLN A 481 5.20 21.70 -2.77
CA GLN A 481 4.90 20.57 -1.89
C GLN A 481 3.39 20.51 -1.63
N THR A 482 2.82 19.32 -1.64
CA THR A 482 1.44 19.11 -1.22
C THR A 482 1.30 19.32 0.29
N LEU A 483 0.09 19.57 0.76
CA LEU A 483 -0.17 19.67 2.19
C LEU A 483 0.10 18.31 2.88
N TYR A 484 -0.26 17.21 2.23
CA TYR A 484 0.04 15.87 2.72
C TYR A 484 1.55 15.62 2.85
N ASN A 485 2.36 16.02 1.86
CA ASN A 485 3.81 15.86 1.94
C ASN A 485 4.39 16.58 3.16
N ARG A 486 3.88 17.77 3.50
CA ARG A 486 4.31 18.56 4.69
C ARG A 486 3.84 17.98 6.01
N LEU A 487 2.55 17.65 6.12
CA LEU A 487 1.90 17.33 7.40
C LEU A 487 1.71 15.82 7.62
N GLY A 488 1.78 15.01 6.57
CA GLY A 488 1.56 13.57 6.64
C GLY A 488 0.15 13.19 7.09
N ASP A 489 0.08 12.09 7.81
CA ASP A 489 -1.17 11.51 8.29
C ASP A 489 -1.75 12.24 9.53
N TYR A 490 -0.98 13.15 10.17
CA TYR A 490 -1.37 13.76 11.45
C TYR A 490 -2.70 14.50 11.42
N PRO A 491 -3.03 15.33 10.40
CA PRO A 491 -4.29 16.07 10.39
C PRO A 491 -5.51 15.15 10.38
N ILE A 492 -5.54 14.16 9.51
CA ILE A 492 -6.69 13.26 9.38
C ILE A 492 -6.80 12.30 10.57
N LEU A 493 -5.69 11.81 11.11
CA LEU A 493 -5.69 10.97 12.30
C LEU A 493 -6.08 11.78 13.54
N GLY A 494 -5.60 13.03 13.69
CA GLY A 494 -6.01 13.93 14.76
C GLY A 494 -7.50 14.25 14.70
N PHE A 495 -8.04 14.50 13.50
CA PHE A 495 -9.47 14.68 13.28
C PHE A 495 -10.28 13.44 13.64
N ALA A 496 -9.80 12.26 13.27
CA ALA A 496 -10.44 11.00 13.62
C ALA A 496 -10.48 10.78 15.14
N VAL A 497 -9.36 11.01 15.82
CA VAL A 497 -9.30 10.91 17.29
C VAL A 497 -10.26 11.91 17.95
N LEU A 498 -10.31 13.16 17.47
CA LEU A 498 -11.26 14.16 17.96
C LEU A 498 -12.71 13.68 17.85
N LEU A 499 -13.12 13.16 16.69
CA LEU A 499 -14.47 12.63 16.50
C LEU A 499 -14.77 11.46 17.43
N LEU A 500 -13.80 10.58 17.66
CA LEU A 500 -13.95 9.46 18.58
C LEU A 500 -14.07 9.92 20.04
N VAL A 501 -13.28 10.89 20.45
CA VAL A 501 -13.38 11.49 21.80
C VAL A 501 -14.75 12.14 22.00
N LEU A 502 -15.21 12.94 21.05
CA LEU A 502 -16.54 13.53 21.09
C LEU A 502 -17.64 12.45 21.14
N GLY A 503 -17.54 11.42 20.28
CA GLY A 503 -18.47 10.30 20.29
C GLY A 503 -18.51 9.54 21.62
N TRP A 504 -17.35 9.40 22.27
CA TRP A 504 -17.26 8.77 23.59
C TRP A 504 -17.86 9.64 24.72
N ILE A 505 -17.62 10.94 24.72
CA ILE A 505 -18.15 11.89 25.71
C ILE A 505 -19.69 11.96 25.61
N TYR A 506 -20.22 12.07 24.38
CA TYR A 506 -21.65 12.25 24.13
C TYR A 506 -22.43 10.93 23.97
N ARG A 507 -21.80 9.78 24.27
CA ARG A 507 -22.51 8.50 24.21
C ARG A 507 -23.66 8.49 25.21
N PRO A 508 -24.83 7.93 24.84
CA PRO A 508 -25.95 7.75 25.78
C PRO A 508 -25.50 6.83 26.91
N ARG A 509 -25.60 7.31 28.14
CA ARG A 509 -25.37 6.47 29.31
C ARG A 509 -26.51 5.45 29.36
N LYS A 510 -26.21 4.14 29.41
CA LYS A 510 -27.22 3.13 29.72
C LYS A 510 -27.79 3.48 31.10
N VAL A 511 -29.05 3.89 31.15
CA VAL A 511 -29.79 4.03 32.41
C VAL A 511 -29.97 2.60 32.91
N ASP A 512 -29.35 2.26 34.03
CA ASP A 512 -29.54 0.97 34.72
C ASP A 512 -30.98 0.94 35.24
N VAL A 513 -31.86 0.25 34.54
CA VAL A 513 -33.29 0.09 34.92
C VAL A 513 -33.45 -0.88 36.07
N SER A 514 -32.36 -1.35 36.69
CA SER A 514 -32.40 -2.33 37.80
C SER A 514 -32.95 -1.81 39.13
N TYR A 515 -33.37 -0.54 39.23
CA TYR A 515 -33.79 0.06 40.52
C TYR A 515 -35.33 0.17 40.71
N LYS A 516 -36.18 -0.40 39.83
CA LYS A 516 -37.64 -0.29 40.00
C LYS A 516 -38.39 -1.63 40.11
N SER A 517 -37.83 -2.64 40.69
CA SER A 517 -38.60 -3.87 40.99
C SER A 517 -38.52 -4.29 42.47
N ARG A 518 -38.36 -3.31 43.38
CA ARG A 518 -38.55 -3.54 44.84
C ARG A 518 -39.35 -2.37 45.44
N ARG A 519 -40.62 -2.37 45.21
CA ARG A 519 -41.66 -1.82 46.11
C ARG A 519 -42.99 -2.54 45.86
#